data_359de2215a246937fae76ec21b8b2215
#
_entry.id   359de2215a246937fae76ec21b8b2215
#
_cell.length_a   1.000
_cell.length_b   1.000
_cell.length_c   1.000
_cell.angle_alpha   90.00
_cell.angle_beta   90.00
_cell.angle_gamma   90.00
#
_symmetry.space_group_name_H-M   'P 1'
#
loop_
_entity.id
_entity.type
_entity.pdbx_description
1 polymer ?
#
loop_
_entity_poly.entity_id
_entity_poly.type
_entity_poly.pdbx_seq_one_letter_code
_entity_poly.pdbx_strand_id
1 'polypeptide(L)'
;MNIFYLSECPVESAQSQCDKHVVKMILESAQMLCTAHHACPTDAQRPEKFYKQAHLNHPSTIWVRTATANYEWMIIHALALCEEYTHRYGKIHASQALIEWCADNVPAIP
;
A
#
# COMPACT_ATOMS: atom_id res chain seq x y z
N MET A 1 -9.74 3.38 6.75
CA MET A 1 -8.49 3.55 5.95
C MET A 1 -7.58 4.56 6.58
N ASN A 2 -6.39 4.15 6.98
CA ASN A 2 -5.43 5.06 7.59
C ASN A 2 -4.02 4.79 7.09
N ILE A 3 -3.17 5.81 7.22
CA ILE A 3 -1.73 5.70 7.05
C ILE A 3 -1.12 6.20 8.35
N PHE A 4 -0.35 5.36 9.04
CA PHE A 4 0.34 5.78 10.25
C PHE A 4 1.70 6.37 9.85
N TYR A 5 1.71 7.69 9.71
CA TYR A 5 2.89 8.47 9.32
C TYR A 5 3.69 8.80 10.58
N LEU A 6 4.51 7.83 11.02
CA LEU A 6 5.30 7.97 12.25
C LEU A 6 6.70 8.55 12.00
N SER A 7 7.11 8.65 10.73
CA SER A 7 8.38 9.21 10.30
C SER A 7 8.26 9.64 8.83
N GLU A 8 9.06 10.63 8.40
CA GLU A 8 9.14 11.01 6.98
C GLU A 8 9.73 9.88 6.14
N CYS A 9 10.63 9.09 6.72
CA CYS A 9 11.16 7.89 6.08
C CYS A 9 10.11 6.78 6.09
N PRO A 10 9.66 6.28 4.93
CA PRO A 10 8.62 5.26 4.88
C PRO A 10 9.03 3.94 5.56
N VAL A 11 10.29 3.57 5.49
CA VAL A 11 10.81 2.37 6.14
C VAL A 11 10.80 2.53 7.66
N GLU A 12 11.29 3.65 8.19
CA GLU A 12 11.26 3.92 9.63
C GLU A 12 9.83 4.02 10.16
N SER A 13 8.95 4.64 9.38
CA SER A 13 7.53 4.72 9.74
C SER A 13 6.92 3.32 9.90
N ALA A 14 7.22 2.40 9.00
CA ALA A 14 6.75 1.02 9.08
C ALA A 14 7.34 0.29 10.30
N GLN A 15 8.64 0.42 10.53
CA GLN A 15 9.34 -0.24 11.64
C GLN A 15 8.89 0.25 13.01
N SER A 16 8.38 1.47 13.08
CA SER A 16 7.92 2.09 14.34
C SER A 16 6.51 1.68 14.74
N GLN A 17 5.79 0.94 13.91
CA GLN A 17 4.42 0.53 14.21
C GLN A 17 4.37 -0.66 15.17
N CYS A 18 3.33 -0.69 16.02
CA CYS A 18 3.11 -1.83 16.91
C CYS A 18 2.65 -3.05 16.11
N ASP A 19 2.77 -4.25 16.70
CA ASP A 19 2.48 -5.52 16.04
C ASP A 19 1.09 -5.54 15.38
N LYS A 20 0.07 -5.10 16.09
CA LYS A 20 -1.30 -5.06 15.59
C LYS A 20 -1.42 -4.20 14.33
N HIS A 21 -0.75 -3.06 14.29
CA HIS A 21 -0.78 -2.15 13.14
C HIS A 21 0.03 -2.69 11.97
N VAL A 22 1.16 -3.35 12.23
CA VAL A 22 1.92 -3.99 11.15
C VAL A 22 1.05 -4.99 10.40
N VAL A 23 0.31 -5.83 11.11
CA VAL A 23 -0.57 -6.83 10.49
C VAL A 23 -1.70 -6.16 9.69
N LYS A 24 -2.42 -5.24 10.32
CA LYS A 24 -3.64 -4.64 9.75
C LYS A 24 -3.34 -3.68 8.60
N MET A 25 -2.29 -2.88 8.73
CA MET A 25 -2.00 -1.81 7.78
C MET A 25 -1.45 -2.32 6.45
N ILE A 26 -0.95 -3.55 6.37
CA ILE A 26 -0.57 -4.17 5.09
C ILE A 26 -1.81 -4.33 4.21
N LEU A 27 -2.89 -4.86 4.75
CA LEU A 27 -4.15 -5.01 4.01
C LEU A 27 -4.69 -3.65 3.56
N GLU A 28 -4.75 -2.68 4.46
CA GLU A 28 -5.27 -1.34 4.13
C GLU A 28 -4.40 -0.62 3.12
N SER A 29 -3.07 -0.78 3.19
CA SER A 29 -2.15 -0.23 2.20
C SER A 29 -2.41 -0.85 0.82
N ALA A 30 -2.57 -2.15 0.74
CA ALA A 30 -2.88 -2.85 -0.51
C ALA A 30 -4.23 -2.37 -1.08
N GLN A 31 -5.24 -2.18 -0.23
CA GLN A 31 -6.54 -1.67 -0.65
C GLN A 31 -6.44 -0.25 -1.23
N MET A 32 -5.65 0.64 -0.61
CA MET A 32 -5.44 1.99 -1.10
C MET A 32 -4.70 2.02 -2.43
N LEU A 33 -3.67 1.19 -2.58
CA LEU A 33 -2.92 1.08 -3.84
C LEU A 33 -3.78 0.52 -4.97
N CYS A 34 -4.55 -0.52 -4.70
CA CYS A 34 -5.48 -1.09 -5.69
C CYS A 34 -6.56 -0.07 -6.09
N THR A 35 -7.07 0.70 -5.12
CA THR A 35 -8.06 1.75 -5.39
C THR A 35 -7.50 2.85 -6.29
N ALA A 36 -6.21 3.19 -6.15
CA ALA A 36 -5.55 4.12 -7.06
C ALA A 36 -5.59 3.62 -8.51
N HIS A 37 -5.41 2.32 -8.73
CA HIS A 37 -5.54 1.72 -10.05
C HIS A 37 -6.96 1.76 -10.60
N HIS A 38 -7.98 1.68 -9.73
CA HIS A 38 -9.37 1.82 -10.17
C HIS A 38 -9.72 3.28 -10.54
N ALA A 39 -9.10 4.24 -9.86
CA ALA A 39 -9.39 5.66 -10.05
C ALA A 39 -8.53 6.32 -11.13
N CYS A 40 -7.34 5.80 -11.40
CA CYS A 40 -6.39 6.36 -12.36
C CYS A 40 -6.15 5.41 -13.53
N PRO A 41 -5.91 5.93 -14.75
CA PRO A 41 -5.68 5.07 -15.92
C PRO A 41 -4.46 4.15 -15.74
N THR A 42 -4.60 2.91 -16.19
CA THR A 42 -3.51 1.96 -16.24
C THR A 42 -3.76 0.97 -17.38
N ASP A 43 -2.71 0.62 -18.12
CA ASP A 43 -2.76 -0.39 -19.19
C ASP A 43 -2.33 -1.76 -18.69
N ALA A 44 -1.88 -1.86 -17.45
CA ALA A 44 -1.39 -3.10 -16.88
C ALA A 44 -2.52 -4.11 -16.66
N GLN A 45 -2.28 -5.36 -17.02
CA GLN A 45 -3.23 -6.44 -16.77
C GLN A 45 -3.20 -6.79 -15.29
N ARG A 46 -4.34 -6.62 -14.62
CA ARG A 46 -4.47 -6.85 -13.18
C ARG A 46 -4.44 -8.33 -12.83
N PRO A 47 -3.86 -8.70 -11.67
CA PRO A 47 -3.97 -10.06 -11.14
C PRO A 47 -5.42 -10.47 -10.90
N GLU A 48 -5.70 -11.77 -10.95
CA GLU A 48 -7.06 -12.31 -10.76
C GLU A 48 -7.67 -11.91 -9.41
N LYS A 49 -6.84 -11.87 -8.35
CA LYS A 49 -7.28 -11.54 -6.98
C LYS A 49 -7.07 -10.06 -6.62
N PHE A 50 -7.14 -9.19 -7.60
CA PHE A 50 -6.98 -7.75 -7.36
C PHE A 50 -8.12 -7.24 -6.47
N TYR A 51 -7.79 -6.42 -5.46
CA TYR A 51 -8.80 -5.91 -4.54
C TYR A 51 -9.73 -4.92 -5.23
N LYS A 52 -10.99 -4.97 -4.82
CA LYS A 52 -12.02 -4.03 -5.31
C LYS A 52 -11.74 -2.63 -4.75
N GLN A 53 -12.27 -1.62 -5.45
CA GLN A 53 -12.24 -0.25 -4.97
C GLN A 53 -12.86 -0.16 -3.57
N ALA A 54 -12.14 0.46 -2.64
CA ALA A 54 -12.56 0.60 -1.25
C ALA A 54 -12.25 2.01 -0.74
N HIS A 55 -13.21 2.61 -0.05
CA HIS A 55 -13.06 3.92 0.59
C HIS A 55 -12.48 5.00 -0.35
N LEU A 56 -13.01 5.08 -1.57
CA LEU A 56 -12.52 5.96 -2.64
C LEU A 56 -12.31 7.41 -2.20
N ASN A 57 -13.21 7.92 -1.37
CA ASN A 57 -13.21 9.33 -0.95
C ASN A 57 -12.57 9.58 0.42
N HIS A 58 -11.97 8.56 1.03
CA HIS A 58 -11.27 8.74 2.30
C HIS A 58 -9.98 9.57 2.06
N PRO A 59 -9.65 10.53 2.94
CA PRO A 59 -8.47 11.39 2.74
C PRO A 59 -7.16 10.64 2.48
N SER A 60 -6.90 9.55 3.19
CA SER A 60 -5.70 8.74 2.98
C SER A 60 -5.68 8.10 1.59
N THR A 61 -6.83 7.60 1.14
CA THR A 61 -6.96 6.97 -0.19
C THR A 61 -6.77 8.01 -1.29
N ILE A 62 -7.33 9.20 -1.11
CA ILE A 62 -7.14 10.34 -2.04
C ILE A 62 -5.66 10.74 -2.09
N TRP A 63 -5.02 10.82 -0.93
CA TRP A 63 -3.61 11.21 -0.84
C TRP A 63 -2.71 10.28 -1.68
N VAL A 64 -2.93 8.98 -1.61
CA VAL A 64 -2.14 7.98 -2.34
C VAL A 64 -2.17 8.22 -3.85
N ARG A 65 -3.30 8.70 -4.41
CA ARG A 65 -3.46 8.94 -5.84
C ARG A 65 -3.39 10.41 -6.25
N THR A 66 -3.00 11.30 -5.34
CA THR A 66 -2.89 12.74 -5.64
C THR A 66 -1.61 13.08 -6.39
N ALA A 67 -0.53 12.33 -6.13
CA ALA A 67 0.75 12.53 -6.80
C ALA A 67 1.50 11.20 -6.90
N THR A 68 2.28 11.04 -7.97
CA THR A 68 3.12 9.84 -8.14
C THR A 68 4.06 9.64 -6.95
N ALA A 69 4.63 10.74 -6.42
CA ALA A 69 5.50 10.67 -5.25
C ALA A 69 4.80 10.09 -4.02
N ASN A 70 3.51 10.41 -3.84
CA ASN A 70 2.70 9.87 -2.74
C ASN A 70 2.48 8.36 -2.91
N TYR A 71 2.16 7.94 -4.12
CA TYR A 71 2.00 6.53 -4.46
C TYR A 71 3.30 5.75 -4.21
N GLU A 72 4.42 6.29 -4.65
CA GLU A 72 5.74 5.67 -4.45
C GLU A 72 6.11 5.58 -2.97
N TRP A 73 5.85 6.62 -2.18
CA TRP A 73 6.04 6.59 -0.73
C TRP A 73 5.24 5.45 -0.11
N MET A 74 3.98 5.33 -0.53
CA MET A 74 3.09 4.28 -0.03
C MET A 74 3.59 2.88 -0.38
N ILE A 75 4.12 2.69 -1.59
CA ILE A 75 4.72 1.42 -2.01
C ILE A 75 5.89 1.04 -1.09
N ILE A 76 6.82 1.96 -0.88
CA ILE A 76 8.00 1.71 -0.04
C ILE A 76 7.58 1.39 1.39
N HIS A 77 6.63 2.15 1.92
CA HIS A 77 6.08 1.94 3.26
C HIS A 77 5.38 0.58 3.38
N ALA A 78 4.54 0.23 2.41
CA ALA A 78 3.82 -1.03 2.40
C ALA A 78 4.75 -2.24 2.30
N LEU A 79 5.78 -2.17 1.45
CA LEU A 79 6.78 -3.23 1.34
C LEU A 79 7.58 -3.38 2.63
N ALA A 80 7.91 -2.26 3.28
CA ALA A 80 8.60 -2.29 4.58
C ALA A 80 7.72 -2.91 5.67
N LEU A 81 6.41 -2.65 5.64
CA LEU A 81 5.46 -3.34 6.53
C LEU A 81 5.45 -4.85 6.28
N CYS A 82 5.50 -5.26 5.02
CA CYS A 82 5.58 -6.68 4.65
C CYS A 82 6.85 -7.33 5.20
N GLU A 83 7.99 -6.65 5.12
CA GLU A 83 9.25 -7.13 5.71
C GLU A 83 9.15 -7.24 7.22
N GLU A 84 8.59 -6.25 7.90
CA GLU A 84 8.38 -6.29 9.34
C GLU A 84 7.46 -7.44 9.75
N TYR A 85 6.41 -7.68 9.00
CA TYR A 85 5.50 -8.80 9.23
C TYR A 85 6.23 -10.14 9.15
N THR A 86 7.03 -10.33 8.10
CA THR A 86 7.81 -11.55 7.91
C THR A 86 8.85 -11.72 9.02
N HIS A 87 9.52 -10.64 9.41
CA HIS A 87 10.50 -10.63 10.48
C HIS A 87 9.87 -11.00 11.84
N ARG A 88 8.71 -10.43 12.14
CA ARG A 88 8.04 -10.62 13.44
C ARG A 88 7.29 -11.95 13.55
N TYR A 89 6.71 -12.43 12.46
CA TYR A 89 5.81 -13.60 12.47
C TYR A 89 6.31 -14.81 11.67
N GLY A 90 7.38 -14.67 10.90
CA GLY A 90 7.98 -15.79 10.16
C GLY A 90 7.16 -16.29 8.98
N LYS A 91 6.27 -15.46 8.42
CA LYS A 91 5.45 -15.83 7.27
C LYS A 91 5.21 -14.61 6.36
N ILE A 92 4.77 -14.87 5.12
CA ILE A 92 4.52 -13.85 4.11
C ILE A 92 3.05 -13.45 4.16
N HIS A 93 2.78 -12.13 4.24
CA HIS A 93 1.42 -11.61 4.27
C HIS A 93 0.72 -11.86 2.94
N ALA A 94 -0.56 -12.24 2.98
CA ALA A 94 -1.36 -12.53 1.80
C ALA A 94 -1.45 -11.37 0.80
N SER A 95 -1.36 -10.12 1.27
CA SER A 95 -1.44 -8.93 0.42
C SER A 95 -0.11 -8.54 -0.22
N GLN A 96 1.01 -9.16 0.16
CA GLN A 96 2.34 -8.77 -0.34
C GLN A 96 2.45 -8.87 -1.86
N ALA A 97 1.93 -9.94 -2.46
CA ALA A 97 1.98 -10.12 -3.91
C ALA A 97 1.29 -8.99 -4.68
N LEU A 98 0.15 -8.49 -4.17
CA LEU A 98 -0.56 -7.35 -4.79
C LEU A 98 0.23 -6.06 -4.65
N ILE A 99 0.86 -5.85 -3.50
CA ILE A 99 1.70 -4.66 -3.27
C ILE A 99 2.90 -4.68 -4.21
N GLU A 100 3.53 -5.85 -4.39
CA GLU A 100 4.64 -6.02 -5.35
C GLU A 100 4.19 -5.73 -6.77
N TRP A 101 2.99 -6.21 -7.16
CA TRP A 101 2.43 -5.91 -8.47
C TRP A 101 2.21 -4.40 -8.64
N CYS A 102 1.68 -3.73 -7.62
CA CYS A 102 1.48 -2.28 -7.64
C CYS A 102 2.80 -1.50 -7.74
N ALA A 103 3.87 -2.04 -7.15
CA ALA A 103 5.21 -1.45 -7.25
C ALA A 103 5.73 -1.50 -8.69
N ASP A 104 5.45 -2.59 -9.41
CA ASP A 104 5.90 -2.78 -10.78
C ASP A 104 5.01 -2.10 -11.82
N ASN A 105 3.82 -1.65 -11.44
CA ASN A 105 2.81 -1.12 -12.35
C ASN A 105 2.20 0.17 -11.78
N VAL A 106 2.94 1.27 -11.90
CA VAL A 106 2.46 2.58 -11.40
C VAL A 106 1.37 3.12 -12.32
N PRO A 107 0.18 3.48 -11.79
CA PRO A 107 -0.87 4.05 -12.63
C PRO A 107 -0.54 5.48 -13.08
N ALA A 108 -1.25 5.97 -14.10
CA ALA A 108 -1.08 7.34 -14.60
C ALA A 108 -1.75 8.33 -13.63
N ILE A 109 -1.01 8.83 -12.66
CA ILE A 109 -1.46 9.81 -11.69
C ILE A 109 -1.25 11.21 -12.27
N PRO A 110 -2.27 12.09 -12.23
CA PRO A 110 -2.17 13.45 -12.77
C PRO A 110 -1.09 14.29 -12.12
#